data_4eb51373382cc952869bcb85e1352879
#
_entry.id   4eb51373382cc952869bcb85e1352879
#
_cell.length_a   1.000
_cell.length_b   1.000
_cell.length_c   1.000
_cell.angle_alpha   90.00
_cell.angle_beta   90.00
_cell.angle_gamma   90.00
#
_symmetry.space_group_name_H-M   'P 1'
#
loop_
_entity.id
_entity.type
_entity.pdbx_description
1 polymer ?
#
loop_
_entity_poly.entity_id
_entity_poly.type
_entity_poly.pdbx_seq_one_letter_code
_entity_poly.pdbx_strand_id
1 'polypeptide(L)'
;VSGEKGGNQAKLLAVAGLVGGLYDFVVGTFGLWTESVSTRICEWGSVAADKFKVVFSLNTSAAVLGLGYIIGLKYAMIITAGSCLVWFVIVPVVGSLAEAVDPAAMISLLGVTRADILADPQSIFTAENLFAFIGKPIGIGGIAMAGIIGIIRQSKIIRQAVGLAVSEFGGNKGGGLA
;
A
#
# COMPACT_ATOMS: atom_id res chain seq x y z
N VAL A 1 -17.64 -5.51 35.25
CA VAL A 1 -17.69 -4.20 34.55
C VAL A 1 -17.02 -4.24 33.16
N SER A 2 -16.11 -5.20 32.90
CA SER A 2 -15.41 -5.32 31.61
C SER A 2 -16.22 -6.02 30.49
N GLY A 3 -17.13 -6.92 30.84
CA GLY A 3 -17.89 -7.73 29.86
C GLY A 3 -18.98 -6.96 29.11
N GLU A 4 -19.63 -6.03 29.77
CA GLU A 4 -20.75 -5.25 29.20
C GLU A 4 -20.23 -4.20 28.17
N LYS A 5 -19.07 -3.60 28.43
CA LYS A 5 -18.40 -2.71 27.47
C LYS A 5 -17.91 -3.47 26.24
N GLY A 6 -17.40 -4.69 26.40
CA GLY A 6 -16.96 -5.54 25.30
C GLY A 6 -18.11 -5.96 24.36
N GLY A 7 -19.28 -6.28 24.90
CA GLY A 7 -20.46 -6.65 24.09
C GLY A 7 -20.99 -5.49 23.23
N ASN A 8 -20.99 -4.26 23.75
CA ASN A 8 -21.42 -3.09 23.00
C ASN A 8 -20.40 -2.70 21.92
N GLN A 9 -19.11 -2.83 22.20
CA GLN A 9 -18.06 -2.60 21.21
C GLN A 9 -18.10 -3.65 20.08
N ALA A 10 -18.35 -4.93 20.40
CA ALA A 10 -18.48 -5.97 19.40
C ALA A 10 -19.71 -5.75 18.49
N LYS A 11 -20.85 -5.31 19.04
CA LYS A 11 -22.04 -4.94 18.25
C LYS A 11 -21.75 -3.76 17.32
N LEU A 12 -21.09 -2.71 17.82
CA LEU A 12 -20.74 -1.55 17.03
C LEU A 12 -19.79 -1.92 15.88
N LEU A 13 -18.80 -2.78 16.16
CA LEU A 13 -17.85 -3.27 15.16
C LEU A 13 -18.58 -4.12 14.09
N ALA A 14 -19.50 -4.99 14.50
CA ALA A 14 -20.29 -5.82 13.58
C ALA A 14 -21.17 -4.96 12.67
N VAL A 15 -21.86 -3.95 13.22
CA VAL A 15 -22.70 -3.03 12.44
C VAL A 15 -21.84 -2.19 11.49
N ALA A 16 -20.72 -1.65 11.95
CA ALA A 16 -19.82 -0.87 11.09
C ALA A 16 -19.23 -1.71 9.95
N GLY A 17 -18.83 -2.96 10.25
CA GLY A 17 -18.34 -3.91 9.25
C GLY A 17 -19.42 -4.29 8.22
N LEU A 18 -20.66 -4.47 8.67
CA LEU A 18 -21.78 -4.78 7.80
C LEU A 18 -22.11 -3.60 6.88
N VAL A 19 -22.15 -2.38 7.41
CA VAL A 19 -22.41 -1.16 6.62
C VAL A 19 -21.28 -0.92 5.60
N GLY A 20 -20.01 -1.01 6.02
CA GLY A 20 -18.87 -0.85 5.12
C GLY A 20 -18.81 -1.93 4.06
N GLY A 21 -19.01 -3.20 4.44
CA GLY A 21 -19.04 -4.31 3.50
C GLY A 21 -20.21 -4.24 2.51
N LEU A 22 -21.39 -3.79 2.96
CA LEU A 22 -22.51 -3.57 2.07
C LEU A 22 -22.25 -2.44 1.07
N TYR A 23 -21.61 -1.36 1.53
CA TYR A 23 -21.19 -0.26 0.66
C TYR A 23 -20.22 -0.73 -0.41
N ASP A 24 -19.12 -1.39 -0.03
CA ASP A 24 -18.13 -1.90 -0.98
C ASP A 24 -18.72 -2.96 -1.92
N PHE A 25 -19.63 -3.82 -1.42
CA PHE A 25 -20.36 -4.80 -2.23
C PHE A 25 -21.25 -4.13 -3.29
N VAL A 26 -22.00 -3.10 -2.89
CA VAL A 26 -22.90 -2.36 -3.83
C VAL A 26 -22.07 -1.63 -4.87
N VAL A 27 -21.00 -0.95 -4.48
CA VAL A 27 -20.11 -0.23 -5.42
C VAL A 27 -19.42 -1.20 -6.38
N GLY A 28 -18.85 -2.30 -5.86
CA GLY A 28 -18.13 -3.28 -6.68
C GLY A 28 -19.01 -4.12 -7.59
N THR A 29 -20.25 -4.44 -7.16
CA THR A 29 -21.16 -5.30 -7.93
C THR A 29 -21.95 -4.52 -8.98
N PHE A 30 -22.47 -3.36 -8.60
CA PHE A 30 -23.33 -2.56 -9.48
C PHE A 30 -22.56 -1.51 -10.28
N GLY A 31 -21.29 -1.28 -9.98
CA GLY A 31 -20.46 -0.29 -10.69
C GLY A 31 -21.06 1.12 -10.70
N LEU A 32 -21.79 1.50 -9.63
CA LEU A 32 -22.52 2.76 -9.56
C LEU A 32 -21.60 3.98 -9.70
N TRP A 33 -20.37 3.83 -9.25
CA TRP A 33 -19.27 4.76 -9.50
C TRP A 33 -17.92 4.03 -9.42
N THR A 34 -16.88 4.65 -9.94
CA THR A 34 -15.53 4.10 -9.89
C THR A 34 -14.98 4.17 -8.47
N GLU A 35 -14.39 3.07 -7.99
CA GLU A 35 -13.71 3.04 -6.67
C GLU A 35 -12.57 4.06 -6.56
N SER A 36 -12.07 4.51 -7.69
CA SER A 36 -11.00 5.52 -7.76
C SER A 36 -11.45 6.72 -8.59
N VAL A 37 -11.45 7.89 -7.97
CA VAL A 37 -11.65 9.17 -8.66
C VAL A 37 -10.29 9.69 -9.10
N SER A 38 -10.06 9.70 -10.42
CA SER A 38 -8.81 10.17 -11.01
C SER A 38 -9.01 11.52 -11.70
N THR A 39 -7.98 12.35 -11.70
CA THR A 39 -7.96 13.62 -12.45
C THR A 39 -8.13 13.43 -13.95
N ARG A 40 -7.94 12.23 -14.49
CA ARG A 40 -8.23 11.90 -15.91
C ARG A 40 -9.71 12.08 -16.32
N ILE A 41 -10.63 12.21 -15.37
CA ILE A 41 -12.05 12.48 -15.63
C ILE A 41 -12.25 13.89 -16.24
N CYS A 42 -11.36 14.83 -15.94
CA CYS A 42 -11.38 16.17 -16.49
C CYS A 42 -10.38 16.28 -17.66
N GLU A 43 -10.75 16.95 -18.76
CA GLU A 43 -9.87 17.19 -19.91
C GLU A 43 -8.52 17.82 -19.50
N TRP A 44 -8.56 18.74 -18.57
CA TRP A 44 -7.37 19.38 -18.01
C TRP A 44 -6.45 18.40 -17.27
N GLY A 45 -7.02 17.44 -16.54
CA GLY A 45 -6.29 16.40 -15.85
C GLY A 45 -5.69 15.36 -16.78
N SER A 46 -6.34 15.04 -17.91
CA SER A 46 -5.80 14.15 -18.92
C SER A 46 -4.57 14.77 -19.61
N VAL A 47 -4.64 16.05 -19.96
CA VAL A 47 -3.50 16.79 -20.53
C VAL A 47 -2.31 16.83 -19.55
N ALA A 48 -2.57 17.04 -18.25
CA ALA A 48 -1.53 17.02 -17.24
C ALA A 48 -0.90 15.62 -17.08
N ALA A 49 -1.71 14.58 -17.14
CA ALA A 49 -1.24 13.18 -17.07
C ALA A 49 -0.37 12.81 -18.28
N ASP A 50 -0.74 13.25 -19.47
CA ASP A 50 -0.03 12.87 -20.70
C ASP A 50 1.24 13.70 -20.90
N LYS A 51 1.19 15.01 -20.60
CA LYS A 51 2.32 15.92 -20.81
C LYS A 51 3.33 15.94 -19.64
N PHE A 52 2.83 15.98 -18.41
CA PHE A 52 3.68 16.07 -17.22
C PHE A 52 3.79 14.74 -16.45
N LYS A 53 3.09 13.69 -16.90
CA LYS A 53 3.01 12.39 -16.22
C LYS A 53 2.50 12.48 -14.77
N VAL A 54 1.76 13.54 -14.44
CA VAL A 54 1.19 13.77 -13.12
C VAL A 54 -0.25 13.26 -13.09
N VAL A 55 -0.52 12.27 -12.26
CA VAL A 55 -1.86 11.73 -12.03
C VAL A 55 -2.18 11.81 -10.56
N PHE A 56 -3.34 12.38 -10.22
CA PHE A 56 -3.88 12.35 -8.87
C PHE A 56 -5.11 11.44 -8.86
N SER A 57 -5.10 10.44 -8.01
CA SER A 57 -6.20 9.49 -7.86
C SER A 57 -6.50 9.28 -6.38
N LEU A 58 -7.78 9.35 -6.02
CA LEU A 58 -8.30 9.06 -4.68
C LEU A 58 -9.10 7.78 -4.72
N ASN A 59 -8.76 6.83 -3.85
CA ASN A 59 -9.57 5.64 -3.65
C ASN A 59 -10.67 5.94 -2.63
N THR A 60 -11.92 5.67 -3.01
CA THR A 60 -13.13 5.94 -2.20
C THR A 60 -13.68 4.69 -1.51
N SER A 61 -12.93 3.58 -1.50
CA SER A 61 -13.32 2.36 -0.81
C SER A 61 -13.48 2.59 0.69
N ALA A 62 -14.55 2.06 1.28
CA ALA A 62 -14.81 2.14 2.72
C ALA A 62 -13.71 1.47 3.55
N ALA A 63 -13.12 0.40 3.04
CA ALA A 63 -12.01 -0.30 3.69
C ALA A 63 -10.77 0.59 3.83
N VAL A 64 -10.39 1.33 2.79
CA VAL A 64 -9.24 2.24 2.79
C VAL A 64 -9.48 3.43 3.73
N LEU A 65 -10.70 3.98 3.73
CA LEU A 65 -11.10 5.06 4.64
C LEU A 65 -11.04 4.61 6.10
N GLY A 66 -11.57 3.42 6.40
CA GLY A 66 -11.52 2.81 7.73
C GLY A 66 -10.09 2.55 8.21
N LEU A 67 -9.23 2.05 7.32
CA LEU A 67 -7.82 1.83 7.60
C LEU A 67 -7.11 3.15 7.93
N GLY A 68 -7.36 4.21 7.16
CA GLY A 68 -6.80 5.54 7.42
C GLY A 68 -7.19 6.10 8.79
N TYR A 69 -8.43 5.87 9.22
CA TYR A 69 -8.91 6.26 10.55
C TYR A 69 -8.21 5.48 11.68
N ILE A 70 -8.05 4.15 11.51
CA ILE A 70 -7.40 3.28 12.52
C ILE A 70 -5.93 3.63 12.68
N ILE A 71 -5.21 3.87 11.58
CA ILE A 71 -3.78 4.20 11.58
C ILE A 71 -3.51 5.54 12.25
N GLY A 72 -4.46 6.48 12.15
CA GLY A 72 -4.36 7.82 12.70
C GLY A 72 -3.58 8.80 11.83
N LEU A 73 -3.77 10.09 12.11
CA LEU A 73 -3.32 11.19 11.27
C LEU A 73 -1.80 11.20 11.01
N LYS A 74 -1.00 10.89 12.03
CA LYS A 74 0.46 10.91 11.92
C LYS A 74 0.98 9.97 10.83
N TYR A 75 0.53 8.73 10.84
CA TYR A 75 0.96 7.73 9.86
C TYR A 75 0.28 7.94 8.50
N ALA A 76 -0.99 8.37 8.50
CA ALA A 76 -1.68 8.72 7.28
C ALA A 76 -0.97 9.83 6.51
N MET A 77 -0.47 10.87 7.20
CA MET A 77 0.32 11.94 6.57
C MET A 77 1.66 11.44 6.00
N ILE A 78 2.33 10.51 6.66
CA ILE A 78 3.57 9.91 6.15
C ILE A 78 3.30 9.13 4.86
N ILE A 79 2.23 8.34 4.83
CA ILE A 79 1.81 7.58 3.64
C ILE A 79 1.46 8.53 2.50
N THR A 80 0.69 9.60 2.79
CA THR A 80 0.32 10.61 1.79
C THR A 80 1.55 11.32 1.24
N ALA A 81 2.50 11.71 2.09
CA ALA A 81 3.74 12.34 1.66
C ALA A 81 4.57 11.42 0.75
N GLY A 82 4.65 10.12 1.08
CA GLY A 82 5.28 9.10 0.22
C GLY A 82 4.58 8.96 -1.13
N SER A 83 3.26 8.93 -1.15
CA SER A 83 2.46 8.89 -2.38
C SER A 83 2.68 10.14 -3.23
N CYS A 84 2.65 11.32 -2.63
CA CYS A 84 2.93 12.58 -3.32
C CYS A 84 4.34 12.58 -3.92
N LEU A 85 5.35 12.11 -3.19
CA LEU A 85 6.72 12.03 -3.68
C LEU A 85 6.80 11.15 -4.94
N VAL A 86 6.15 9.99 -4.94
CA VAL A 86 6.16 9.09 -6.10
C VAL A 86 5.45 9.72 -7.29
N TRP A 87 4.21 10.20 -7.10
CA TRP A 87 3.37 10.67 -8.21
C TRP A 87 3.72 12.06 -8.73
N PHE A 88 4.28 12.94 -7.91
CA PHE A 88 4.64 14.30 -8.31
C PHE A 88 6.14 14.51 -8.56
N VAL A 89 6.99 13.58 -8.11
CA VAL A 89 8.44 13.70 -8.31
C VAL A 89 8.98 12.54 -9.13
N ILE A 90 8.87 11.29 -8.64
CA ILE A 90 9.53 10.16 -9.28
C ILE A 90 8.95 9.90 -10.67
N VAL A 91 7.64 9.78 -10.80
CA VAL A 91 6.98 9.49 -12.08
C VAL A 91 7.22 10.58 -13.12
N PRO A 92 7.07 11.88 -12.84
CA PRO A 92 7.37 12.93 -13.81
C PRO A 92 8.86 13.01 -14.18
N VAL A 93 9.77 12.84 -13.22
CA VAL A 93 11.21 12.85 -13.49
C VAL A 93 11.60 11.70 -14.42
N VAL A 94 11.15 10.49 -14.15
CA VAL A 94 11.42 9.35 -15.04
C VAL A 94 10.71 9.53 -16.39
N GLY A 95 9.48 10.05 -16.38
CA GLY A 95 8.74 10.35 -17.60
C GLY A 95 9.40 11.38 -18.49
N SER A 96 10.08 12.38 -17.91
CA SER A 96 10.85 13.37 -18.68
C SER A 96 12.10 12.78 -19.34
N LEU A 97 12.60 11.66 -18.87
CA LEU A 97 13.70 10.91 -19.49
C LEU A 97 13.24 10.08 -20.70
N ALA A 98 11.93 9.98 -20.96
CA ALA A 98 11.35 9.20 -22.05
C ALA A 98 11.87 9.59 -23.45
N GLU A 99 12.24 10.86 -23.63
CA GLU A 99 12.82 11.36 -24.89
C GLU A 99 14.29 10.96 -25.06
N ALA A 100 14.97 10.66 -23.94
CA ALA A 100 16.41 10.36 -23.92
C ALA A 100 16.72 8.87 -23.83
N VAL A 101 15.74 8.03 -23.51
CA VAL A 101 15.89 6.59 -23.27
C VAL A 101 15.08 5.79 -24.29
N ASP A 102 15.73 4.81 -24.93
CA ASP A 102 15.05 3.89 -25.84
C ASP A 102 14.03 3.04 -25.05
N PRO A 103 12.73 3.03 -25.46
CA PRO A 103 11.70 2.21 -24.83
C PRO A 103 12.06 0.72 -24.75
N ALA A 104 12.71 0.17 -25.79
CA ALA A 104 13.10 -1.24 -25.81
C ALA A 104 14.19 -1.54 -24.75
N ALA A 105 15.13 -0.61 -24.54
CA ALA A 105 16.13 -0.72 -23.48
C ALA A 105 15.49 -0.67 -22.09
N MET A 106 14.50 0.22 -21.88
CA MET A 106 13.77 0.30 -20.62
C MET A 106 12.98 -0.98 -20.32
N ILE A 107 12.28 -1.53 -21.32
CA ILE A 107 11.54 -2.79 -21.21
C ILE A 107 12.45 -3.94 -20.80
N SER A 108 13.61 -4.06 -21.45
CA SER A 108 14.59 -5.11 -21.15
C SER A 108 15.20 -4.96 -19.75
N LEU A 109 15.52 -3.73 -19.35
CA LEU A 109 16.09 -3.42 -18.04
C LEU A 109 15.12 -3.74 -16.90
N LEU A 110 13.84 -3.43 -17.08
CA LEU A 110 12.79 -3.66 -16.08
C LEU A 110 12.21 -5.08 -16.13
N GLY A 111 12.60 -5.89 -17.13
CA GLY A 111 12.10 -7.26 -17.30
C GLY A 111 10.60 -7.32 -17.57
N VAL A 112 10.06 -6.36 -18.32
CA VAL A 112 8.63 -6.27 -18.60
C VAL A 112 8.22 -7.33 -19.61
N THR A 113 7.26 -8.19 -19.24
CA THR A 113 6.72 -9.27 -20.06
C THR A 113 5.26 -9.05 -20.46
N ARG A 114 4.68 -7.89 -20.16
CA ARG A 114 3.28 -7.57 -20.52
C ARG A 114 3.14 -7.41 -22.02
N ALA A 115 2.20 -8.17 -22.61
CA ALA A 115 2.00 -8.23 -24.07
C ALA A 115 1.55 -6.87 -24.66
N ASP A 116 0.75 -6.10 -23.93
CA ASP A 116 0.29 -4.76 -24.32
C ASP A 116 1.45 -3.75 -24.47
N ILE A 117 2.43 -3.80 -23.54
CA ILE A 117 3.63 -2.94 -23.58
C ILE A 117 4.60 -3.41 -24.67
N LEU A 118 4.70 -4.72 -24.92
CA LEU A 118 5.53 -5.25 -25.98
C LEU A 118 4.96 -4.93 -27.38
N ALA A 119 3.63 -4.80 -27.50
CA ALA A 119 2.96 -4.38 -28.73
C ALA A 119 3.14 -2.87 -29.01
N ASP A 120 3.12 -2.04 -27.96
CA ASP A 120 3.41 -0.60 -28.03
C ASP A 120 4.46 -0.21 -26.98
N PRO A 121 5.77 -0.26 -27.34
CA PRO A 121 6.86 0.04 -26.42
C PRO A 121 6.83 1.45 -25.83
N GLN A 122 6.23 2.43 -26.51
CA GLN A 122 6.09 3.79 -25.97
C GLN A 122 5.16 3.86 -24.77
N SER A 123 4.23 2.90 -24.64
CA SER A 123 3.29 2.84 -23.51
C SER A 123 4.00 2.63 -22.16
N ILE A 124 5.26 2.19 -22.12
CA ILE A 124 6.05 2.07 -20.88
C ILE A 124 6.18 3.41 -20.15
N PHE A 125 6.18 4.52 -20.89
CA PHE A 125 6.32 5.86 -20.36
C PHE A 125 4.99 6.51 -19.95
N THR A 126 3.89 5.77 -19.92
CA THR A 126 2.65 6.27 -19.29
C THR A 126 2.83 6.36 -17.78
N ALA A 127 2.17 7.33 -17.15
CA ALA A 127 2.30 7.54 -15.71
C ALA A 127 1.99 6.30 -14.88
N GLU A 128 0.99 5.53 -15.31
CA GLU A 128 0.56 4.29 -14.65
C GLU A 128 1.58 3.17 -14.78
N ASN A 129 2.19 3.01 -15.96
CA ASN A 129 3.22 2.00 -16.18
C ASN A 129 4.53 2.36 -15.47
N LEU A 130 4.93 3.63 -15.48
CA LEU A 130 6.07 4.11 -14.70
C LEU A 130 5.86 3.87 -13.19
N PHE A 131 4.65 4.13 -12.69
CA PHE A 131 4.33 3.79 -11.31
C PHE A 131 4.40 2.27 -11.07
N ALA A 132 3.83 1.46 -11.96
CA ALA A 132 3.76 0.00 -11.78
C ALA A 132 5.13 -0.66 -11.79
N PHE A 133 6.05 -0.22 -12.67
CA PHE A 133 7.35 -0.86 -12.85
C PHE A 133 8.50 -0.19 -12.09
N ILE A 134 8.33 1.06 -11.66
CA ILE A 134 9.39 1.81 -10.94
C ILE A 134 8.90 2.22 -9.56
N GLY A 135 7.81 2.98 -9.45
CA GLY A 135 7.32 3.51 -8.18
C GLY A 135 6.91 2.41 -7.19
N LYS A 136 6.15 1.44 -7.66
CA LYS A 136 5.66 0.32 -6.83
C LYS A 136 6.78 -0.58 -6.31
N PRO A 137 7.75 -1.05 -7.12
CA PRO A 137 8.89 -1.83 -6.61
C PRO A 137 9.76 -1.07 -5.60
N ILE A 138 9.98 0.23 -5.80
CA ILE A 138 10.70 1.08 -4.83
C ILE A 138 9.96 1.10 -3.49
N GLY A 139 8.64 1.28 -3.52
CA GLY A 139 7.80 1.25 -2.32
C GLY A 139 7.85 -0.10 -1.60
N ILE A 140 7.73 -1.20 -2.34
CA ILE A 140 7.83 -2.57 -1.79
C ILE A 140 9.20 -2.80 -1.15
N GLY A 141 10.28 -2.41 -1.82
CA GLY A 141 11.64 -2.49 -1.30
C GLY A 141 11.81 -1.68 -0.02
N GLY A 142 11.25 -0.47 0.03
CA GLY A 142 11.24 0.38 1.22
C GLY A 142 10.54 -0.26 2.41
N ILE A 143 9.37 -0.87 2.20
CA ILE A 143 8.61 -1.60 3.25
C ILE A 143 9.42 -2.81 3.73
N ALA A 144 10.00 -3.60 2.83
CA ALA A 144 10.82 -4.75 3.17
C ALA A 144 12.03 -4.35 4.03
N MET A 145 12.76 -3.31 3.63
CA MET A 145 13.90 -2.80 4.40
C MET A 145 13.48 -2.25 5.76
N ALA A 146 12.38 -1.51 5.83
CA ALA A 146 11.84 -1.00 7.10
C ALA A 146 11.48 -2.16 8.04
N GLY A 147 10.88 -3.24 7.52
CA GLY A 147 10.59 -4.46 8.28
C GLY A 147 11.85 -5.13 8.82
N ILE A 148 12.87 -5.31 7.99
CA ILE A 148 14.16 -5.91 8.39
C ILE A 148 14.83 -5.05 9.48
N ILE A 149 14.93 -3.74 9.28
CA ILE A 149 15.51 -2.81 10.26
C ILE A 149 14.70 -2.85 11.56
N GLY A 150 13.36 -2.92 11.48
CA GLY A 150 12.48 -3.05 12.64
C GLY A 150 12.79 -4.31 13.47
N ILE A 151 12.93 -5.46 12.81
CA ILE A 151 13.29 -6.73 13.46
C ILE A 151 14.68 -6.64 14.12
N ILE A 152 15.67 -6.09 13.43
CA ILE A 152 17.02 -5.92 13.95
C ILE A 152 16.99 -5.02 15.21
N ARG A 153 16.28 -3.91 15.19
CA ARG A 153 16.15 -3.00 16.35
C ARG A 153 15.46 -3.67 17.53
N GLN A 154 14.52 -4.57 17.28
CA GLN A 154 13.78 -5.29 18.32
C GLN A 154 14.43 -6.64 18.72
N SER A 155 15.54 -7.02 18.10
CA SER A 155 16.21 -8.31 18.32
C SER A 155 16.54 -8.58 19.79
N LYS A 156 16.87 -7.54 20.56
CA LYS A 156 17.12 -7.67 22.01
C LYS A 156 15.87 -8.11 22.78
N ILE A 157 14.70 -7.53 22.45
CA ILE A 157 13.41 -7.87 23.08
C ILE A 157 13.00 -9.29 22.68
N ILE A 158 13.16 -9.64 21.40
CA ILE A 158 12.85 -10.97 20.86
C ILE A 158 13.72 -12.03 21.59
N ARG A 159 15.02 -11.78 21.74
CA ARG A 159 15.93 -12.69 22.44
C ARG A 159 15.55 -12.88 23.91
N GLN A 160 15.14 -11.82 24.60
CA GLN A 160 14.67 -11.88 25.99
C GLN A 160 13.36 -12.69 26.09
N ALA A 161 12.39 -12.46 25.20
CA ALA A 161 11.13 -13.19 25.19
C ALA A 161 11.34 -14.70 24.91
N VAL A 162 12.19 -15.03 23.95
CA VAL A 162 12.56 -16.43 23.66
C VAL A 162 13.30 -17.07 24.84
N GLY A 163 14.23 -16.34 25.50
CA GLY A 163 14.94 -16.80 26.67
C GLY A 163 14.00 -17.13 27.84
N LEU A 164 13.00 -16.28 28.11
CA LEU A 164 11.97 -16.52 29.12
C LEU A 164 11.10 -17.72 28.76
N ALA A 165 10.65 -17.84 27.53
CA ALA A 165 9.86 -18.99 27.08
C ALA A 165 10.62 -20.30 27.22
N VAL A 166 11.90 -20.34 26.81
CA VAL A 166 12.75 -21.54 26.97
C VAL A 166 12.99 -21.88 28.43
N SER A 167 13.17 -20.88 29.32
CA SER A 167 13.35 -21.13 30.76
C SER A 167 12.07 -21.66 31.42
N GLU A 168 10.89 -21.21 31.02
CA GLU A 168 9.61 -21.73 31.50
C GLU A 168 9.35 -23.16 31.02
N PHE A 169 9.63 -23.47 29.75
CA PHE A 169 9.51 -24.84 29.23
C PHE A 169 10.59 -25.79 29.74
N GLY A 170 11.79 -25.28 30.06
CA GLY A 170 12.89 -26.05 30.62
C GLY A 170 12.81 -26.25 32.15
N GLY A 171 12.16 -25.33 32.87
CA GLY A 171 12.04 -25.35 34.33
C GLY A 171 10.97 -26.31 34.89
N ASN A 172 10.09 -26.89 34.07
CA ASN A 172 9.02 -27.79 34.53
C ASN A 172 9.42 -29.28 34.60
N LYS A 173 10.68 -29.62 34.74
CA LYS A 173 11.16 -30.99 34.96
C LYS A 173 11.74 -31.23 36.36
N GLY A 174 11.48 -30.36 37.34
CA GLY A 174 12.09 -30.51 38.67
C GLY A 174 11.19 -30.14 39.86
N GLY A 175 9.88 -30.40 39.81
CA GLY A 175 8.97 -30.14 40.94
C GLY A 175 7.89 -31.20 41.09
N GLY A 176 8.30 -32.45 41.19
CA GLY A 176 7.43 -33.56 41.57
C GLY A 176 8.11 -34.44 42.62
N LEU A 177 7.49 -34.52 43.81
CA LEU A 177 7.74 -35.45 44.90
C LEU A 177 8.86 -35.08 45.89
N ALA A 178 8.48 -34.39 46.96
CA ALA A 178 8.76 -34.76 48.34
C ALA A 178 7.67 -34.18 49.24
#